data_98f8c5adfebe547cb60ff6f3564e1393
#
_entry.id   98f8c5adfebe547cb60ff6f3564e1393
#
_cell.length_a   1.000
_cell.length_b   1.000
_cell.length_c   1.000
_cell.angle_alpha   90.00
_cell.angle_beta   90.00
_cell.angle_gamma   90.00
#
_symmetry.space_group_name_H-M   'P 1'
#
loop_
_entity.id
_entity.type
_entity.pdbx_description
1 polymer ?
#
loop_
_entity_poly.entity_id
_entity_poly.type
_entity_poly.pdbx_seq_one_letter_code
_entity_poly.pdbx_strand_id
1 'polypeptide(L)'
;MKKSTLTLGIIAALGAAWIGGAWYTGKVAEEEYVHQFELLNQNIQQSFSAKGLSVEVSQVAIERGLLSSKTRYDIVVKDPNKPESVFTLPFEGTLYHGPLPLNQLSQLNLVPTMFTSVDNLVQNDTTISWFKVAKGENPLSINTTMNYQRQGATKMHFAPVDISNEKDTWHLGKTNLTLDFTPQGIRQADMTVDKLVYQEADQKKRIQFNDIKAMAEYQPIKEWDLLSTGQQWIAAGETNIEETDEQGKTNLLTVKNWKIDLNTVRKEAFLDFAMNLKLEGTQLNQIHFGDLNLNMAFNHLDGEILNQVLHAKFAQTEDTPLTDAEIALLRKFFDKQPQFAFHPMLTTQAGKLAADIDVAVATSDLATLSRGKIFSLFHHFIFKVNSDKAALVEVASAAEQISEKVEKAQADRTAEMKVNDSLKTPIQQGILVDEGKHIKLDLVLENGELKLNGKVIPEEQVASILFLAAMSMGY
;
A
#
# COMPACT_ATOMS: atom_id res chain seq x y z
N MET A 1 -4.06 -0.42 -66.75
CA MET A 1 -3.13 0.60 -66.25
C MET A 1 -3.76 1.72 -65.40
N LYS A 2 -5.07 2.04 -65.52
CA LYS A 2 -5.68 3.14 -64.72
C LYS A 2 -5.88 2.88 -63.22
N LYS A 3 -5.98 1.60 -62.78
CA LYS A 3 -6.21 1.28 -61.33
C LYS A 3 -4.92 1.43 -60.50
N SER A 4 -3.75 1.11 -61.01
CA SER A 4 -2.47 1.22 -60.30
C SER A 4 -2.04 2.68 -60.08
N THR A 5 -2.33 3.58 -61.04
CA THR A 5 -2.01 5.01 -60.91
C THR A 5 -2.89 5.70 -59.89
N LEU A 6 -4.17 5.30 -59.81
CA LEU A 6 -5.09 5.80 -58.77
C LEU A 6 -4.67 5.34 -57.35
N THR A 7 -4.27 4.07 -57.20
CA THR A 7 -3.79 3.52 -55.93
C THR A 7 -2.50 4.21 -55.49
N LEU A 8 -1.53 4.44 -56.41
CA LEU A 8 -0.32 5.19 -56.09
C LEU A 8 -0.61 6.65 -55.68
N GLY A 9 -1.58 7.30 -56.36
CA GLY A 9 -2.00 8.66 -56.00
C GLY A 9 -2.64 8.75 -54.63
N ILE A 10 -3.47 7.76 -54.25
CA ILE A 10 -4.08 7.69 -52.90
C ILE A 10 -3.01 7.45 -51.84
N ILE A 11 -2.07 6.53 -52.05
CA ILE A 11 -0.98 6.26 -51.12
C ILE A 11 -0.10 7.51 -50.94
N ALA A 12 0.22 8.22 -52.02
CA ALA A 12 1.00 9.45 -51.95
C ALA A 12 0.24 10.57 -51.20
N ALA A 13 -1.07 10.72 -51.43
CA ALA A 13 -1.91 11.68 -50.73
C ALA A 13 -2.04 11.37 -49.24
N LEU A 14 -2.24 10.10 -48.89
CA LEU A 14 -2.27 9.64 -47.49
C LEU A 14 -0.90 9.82 -46.78
N GLY A 15 0.19 9.52 -47.49
CA GLY A 15 1.55 9.76 -46.99
C GLY A 15 1.83 11.25 -46.74
N ALA A 16 1.43 12.13 -47.67
CA ALA A 16 1.57 13.57 -47.51
C ALA A 16 0.69 14.11 -46.37
N ALA A 17 -0.55 13.63 -46.27
CA ALA A 17 -1.44 13.98 -45.13
C ALA A 17 -0.89 13.52 -43.77
N TRP A 18 -0.30 12.33 -43.72
CA TRP A 18 0.35 11.82 -42.51
C TRP A 18 1.59 12.64 -42.14
N ILE A 19 2.47 12.95 -43.10
CA ILE A 19 3.66 13.80 -42.87
C ILE A 19 3.24 15.21 -42.42
N GLY A 20 2.26 15.82 -43.08
CA GLY A 20 1.73 17.13 -42.72
C GLY A 20 1.05 17.12 -41.33
N GLY A 21 0.32 16.05 -41.06
CA GLY A 21 -0.26 15.82 -39.72
C GLY A 21 0.81 15.67 -38.64
N ALA A 22 1.86 14.89 -38.89
CA ALA A 22 2.96 14.70 -37.94
C ALA A 22 3.75 16.01 -37.73
N TRP A 23 3.94 16.83 -38.76
CA TRP A 23 4.58 18.14 -38.60
C TRP A 23 3.73 19.11 -37.76
N TYR A 24 2.41 19.15 -37.99
CA TYR A 24 1.50 20.00 -37.22
C TYR A 24 1.36 19.51 -35.77
N THR A 25 1.13 18.20 -35.60
CA THR A 25 1.01 17.61 -34.24
C THR A 25 2.33 17.67 -33.48
N GLY A 26 3.48 17.67 -34.16
CA GLY A 26 4.79 17.88 -33.55
C GLY A 26 4.89 19.21 -32.82
N LYS A 27 4.33 20.30 -33.38
CA LYS A 27 4.30 21.60 -32.69
C LYS A 27 3.47 21.53 -31.40
N VAL A 28 2.27 20.99 -31.47
CA VAL A 28 1.37 20.84 -30.34
C VAL A 28 1.95 19.87 -29.29
N ALA A 29 2.56 18.78 -29.77
CA ALA A 29 3.18 17.78 -28.90
C ALA A 29 4.36 18.34 -28.10
N GLU A 30 5.18 19.20 -28.70
CA GLU A 30 6.31 19.85 -28.00
C GLU A 30 5.82 20.83 -26.94
N GLU A 31 4.85 21.68 -27.27
CA GLU A 31 4.24 22.61 -26.33
C GLU A 31 3.61 21.83 -25.15
N GLU A 32 2.90 20.74 -25.42
CA GLU A 32 2.28 19.91 -24.40
C GLU A 32 3.31 19.14 -23.59
N TYR A 33 4.39 18.64 -24.21
CA TYR A 33 5.46 17.92 -23.52
C TYR A 33 6.16 18.83 -22.47
N VAL A 34 6.45 20.07 -22.84
CA VAL A 34 7.01 21.07 -21.90
C VAL A 34 5.99 21.39 -20.78
N HIS A 35 4.74 21.61 -21.15
CA HIS A 35 3.67 21.91 -20.20
C HIS A 35 3.49 20.77 -19.16
N GLN A 36 3.63 19.51 -19.57
CA GLN A 36 3.57 18.38 -18.65
C GLN A 36 4.72 18.41 -17.61
N PHE A 37 5.92 18.86 -17.97
CA PHE A 37 7.01 19.04 -17.01
C PHE A 37 6.74 20.20 -16.04
N GLU A 38 6.10 21.27 -16.47
CA GLU A 38 5.69 22.36 -15.59
C GLU A 38 4.65 21.89 -14.55
N LEU A 39 3.63 21.13 -14.99
CA LEU A 39 2.64 20.53 -14.12
C LEU A 39 3.26 19.50 -13.16
N LEU A 40 4.19 18.69 -13.67
CA LEU A 40 4.92 17.72 -12.87
C LEU A 40 5.73 18.43 -11.77
N ASN A 41 6.46 19.50 -12.10
CA ASN A 41 7.21 20.28 -11.14
C ASN A 41 6.31 20.88 -10.04
N GLN A 42 5.13 21.41 -10.40
CA GLN A 42 4.17 21.93 -9.43
C GLN A 42 3.66 20.83 -8.47
N ASN A 43 3.28 19.68 -9.01
CA ASN A 43 2.77 18.55 -8.23
C ASN A 43 3.85 17.91 -7.35
N ILE A 44 5.07 17.77 -7.87
CA ILE A 44 6.21 17.22 -7.13
C ILE A 44 6.59 18.13 -5.97
N GLN A 45 6.67 19.44 -6.19
CA GLN A 45 6.98 20.37 -5.13
C GLN A 45 5.97 20.28 -3.97
N GLN A 46 4.67 20.15 -4.27
CA GLN A 46 3.66 19.97 -3.22
C GLN A 46 3.83 18.66 -2.43
N SER A 47 4.18 17.57 -3.11
CA SER A 47 4.25 16.23 -2.50
C SER A 47 5.54 15.95 -1.73
N PHE A 48 6.68 16.51 -2.16
CA PHE A 48 8.00 16.22 -1.61
C PHE A 48 8.53 17.28 -0.65
N SER A 49 8.03 18.52 -0.73
CA SER A 49 8.40 19.59 0.22
C SER A 49 8.07 19.23 1.67
N ALA A 50 6.96 18.55 1.90
CA ALA A 50 6.58 18.04 3.22
C ALA A 50 7.54 16.97 3.77
N LYS A 51 8.34 16.33 2.90
CA LYS A 51 9.35 15.31 3.26
C LYS A 51 10.78 15.87 3.28
N GLY A 52 10.95 17.18 3.11
CA GLY A 52 12.25 17.82 3.10
C GLY A 52 13.10 17.49 1.88
N LEU A 53 12.49 17.13 0.74
CA LEU A 53 13.18 16.91 -0.52
C LEU A 53 12.65 17.86 -1.59
N SER A 54 13.52 18.38 -2.45
CA SER A 54 13.15 19.13 -3.64
C SER A 54 13.53 18.33 -4.88
N VAL A 55 12.54 18.10 -5.73
CA VAL A 55 12.72 17.42 -7.03
C VAL A 55 12.18 18.33 -8.12
N GLU A 56 12.96 18.57 -9.17
CA GLU A 56 12.54 19.40 -10.30
C GLU A 56 13.04 18.84 -11.63
N VAL A 57 12.25 18.99 -12.68
CA VAL A 57 12.70 18.80 -14.06
C VAL A 57 13.19 20.14 -14.60
N SER A 58 14.41 20.17 -15.09
CA SER A 58 15.09 21.38 -15.56
C SER A 58 15.80 21.14 -16.90
N GLN A 59 16.35 22.20 -17.49
CA GLN A 59 17.13 22.18 -18.73
C GLN A 59 16.44 21.50 -19.91
N VAL A 60 15.10 21.64 -20.02
CA VAL A 60 14.33 21.03 -21.08
C VAL A 60 14.71 21.65 -22.44
N ALA A 61 15.25 20.84 -23.33
CA ALA A 61 15.62 21.21 -24.70
C ALA A 61 14.97 20.25 -25.70
N ILE A 62 14.42 20.81 -26.78
CA ILE A 62 13.78 20.06 -27.87
C ILE A 62 14.35 20.51 -29.21
N GLU A 63 14.93 19.56 -29.94
CA GLU A 63 15.41 19.76 -31.30
C GLU A 63 14.40 19.15 -32.27
N ARG A 64 13.58 20.01 -32.92
CA ARG A 64 12.50 19.57 -33.80
C ARG A 64 12.99 18.95 -35.06
N GLY A 65 12.48 17.75 -35.39
CA GLY A 65 12.52 17.14 -36.71
C GLY A 65 11.14 17.09 -37.39
N LEU A 66 11.03 16.41 -38.50
CA LEU A 66 9.79 16.33 -39.28
C LEU A 66 8.76 15.38 -38.65
N LEU A 67 9.18 14.19 -38.25
CA LEU A 67 8.33 13.11 -37.71
C LEU A 67 8.64 12.79 -36.27
N SER A 68 9.72 13.37 -35.75
CA SER A 68 10.14 13.23 -34.35
C SER A 68 11.05 14.39 -33.96
N SER A 69 11.14 14.65 -32.65
CA SER A 69 12.06 15.63 -32.05
C SER A 69 13.00 14.91 -31.09
N LYS A 70 14.24 15.37 -31.01
CA LYS A 70 15.13 14.94 -29.93
C LYS A 70 14.81 15.72 -28.66
N THR A 71 14.81 15.05 -27.55
CA THR A 71 14.54 15.62 -26.23
C THR A 71 15.75 15.47 -25.33
N ARG A 72 15.98 16.48 -24.48
CA ARG A 72 16.98 16.46 -23.42
C ARG A 72 16.42 17.20 -22.21
N TYR A 73 16.57 16.64 -21.01
CA TYR A 73 16.21 17.30 -19.77
C TYR A 73 16.95 16.66 -18.59
N ASP A 74 16.99 17.39 -17.48
CA ASP A 74 17.57 16.90 -16.22
C ASP A 74 16.49 16.78 -15.15
N ILE A 75 16.51 15.68 -14.40
CA ILE A 75 15.80 15.58 -13.12
C ILE A 75 16.80 15.89 -12.03
N VAL A 76 16.55 16.96 -11.27
CA VAL A 76 17.42 17.42 -10.20
C VAL A 76 16.77 17.16 -8.85
N VAL A 77 17.46 16.40 -7.99
CA VAL A 77 17.03 16.08 -6.63
C VAL A 77 17.96 16.81 -5.66
N LYS A 78 17.38 17.61 -4.75
CA LYS A 78 18.11 18.37 -3.73
C LYS A 78 17.56 18.00 -2.36
N ASP A 79 18.46 17.80 -1.40
CA ASP A 79 18.12 17.72 0.02
C ASP A 79 18.30 19.14 0.62
N PRO A 80 17.21 19.83 1.03
CA PRO A 80 17.31 21.15 1.62
C PRO A 80 18.16 21.20 2.90
N ASN A 81 18.29 20.06 3.60
CA ASN A 81 19.08 19.93 4.81
C ASN A 81 20.58 19.68 4.51
N LYS A 82 20.89 19.36 3.24
CA LYS A 82 22.26 19.15 2.72
C LYS A 82 22.40 19.80 1.35
N PRO A 83 22.50 21.15 1.27
CA PRO A 83 22.51 21.89 0.01
C PRO A 83 23.60 21.48 -0.97
N GLU A 84 24.68 20.89 -0.47
CA GLU A 84 25.78 20.32 -1.26
C GLU A 84 25.43 19.00 -1.94
N SER A 85 24.37 18.31 -1.49
CA SER A 85 23.91 17.03 -2.04
C SER A 85 22.90 17.28 -3.17
N VAL A 86 23.43 17.56 -4.37
CA VAL A 86 22.61 17.71 -5.58
C VAL A 86 22.83 16.49 -6.48
N PHE A 87 21.75 15.75 -6.76
CA PHE A 87 21.77 14.64 -7.70
C PHE A 87 21.11 15.09 -9.01
N THR A 88 21.88 15.06 -10.11
CA THR A 88 21.39 15.38 -11.44
C THR A 88 21.31 14.13 -12.29
N LEU A 89 20.15 13.82 -12.76
CA LEU A 89 19.83 12.67 -13.62
C LEU A 89 19.51 13.19 -15.02
N PRO A 90 20.48 13.20 -15.96
CA PRO A 90 20.27 13.67 -17.33
C PRO A 90 19.56 12.60 -18.14
N PHE A 91 18.60 13.05 -18.95
CA PHE A 91 17.87 12.20 -19.89
C PHE A 91 18.04 12.73 -21.31
N GLU A 92 18.20 11.79 -22.25
CA GLU A 92 18.10 12.04 -23.68
C GLU A 92 17.05 11.10 -24.29
N GLY A 93 16.27 11.63 -25.23
CA GLY A 93 15.19 10.86 -25.80
C GLY A 93 14.77 11.29 -27.19
N THR A 94 13.68 10.65 -27.63
CA THR A 94 13.01 10.95 -28.89
C THR A 94 11.52 11.06 -28.66
N LEU A 95 10.96 12.20 -29.00
CA LEU A 95 9.52 12.48 -29.05
C LEU A 95 9.02 12.22 -30.47
N TYR A 96 8.26 11.15 -30.67
CA TYR A 96 7.65 10.78 -31.96
C TYR A 96 6.31 11.47 -32.12
N HIS A 97 6.11 12.16 -33.23
CA HIS A 97 4.91 12.96 -33.48
C HIS A 97 3.75 12.12 -34.01
N GLY A 98 2.53 12.42 -33.55
CA GLY A 98 1.29 11.86 -34.11
C GLY A 98 0.96 12.34 -35.52
N PRO A 99 -0.17 11.92 -36.09
CA PRO A 99 -1.23 11.12 -35.44
C PRO A 99 -0.91 9.62 -35.29
N LEU A 100 0.08 9.10 -36.03
CA LEU A 100 0.57 7.73 -35.95
C LEU A 100 2.09 7.78 -35.77
N PRO A 101 2.58 7.86 -34.50
CA PRO A 101 4.02 7.92 -34.24
C PRO A 101 4.79 6.76 -34.86
N LEU A 102 5.98 7.03 -35.38
CA LEU A 102 6.77 6.04 -36.13
C LEU A 102 7.07 4.77 -35.32
N ASN A 103 7.36 4.92 -34.05
CA ASN A 103 7.64 3.80 -33.17
C ASN A 103 6.40 2.92 -32.91
N GLN A 104 5.19 3.47 -32.90
CA GLN A 104 3.95 2.70 -32.83
C GLN A 104 3.62 2.06 -34.17
N LEU A 105 3.80 2.80 -35.26
CA LEU A 105 3.54 2.29 -36.58
C LEU A 105 4.43 1.07 -36.93
N SER A 106 5.70 1.09 -36.50
CA SER A 106 6.62 -0.05 -36.65
C SER A 106 6.16 -1.32 -35.88
N GLN A 107 5.30 -1.16 -34.90
CA GLN A 107 4.69 -2.24 -34.11
C GLN A 107 3.27 -2.58 -34.57
N LEU A 108 2.83 -2.04 -35.73
CA LEU A 108 1.48 -2.17 -36.27
C LEU A 108 0.38 -1.62 -35.34
N ASN A 109 0.74 -0.73 -34.40
CA ASN A 109 -0.23 -0.02 -33.59
C ASN A 109 -0.74 1.21 -34.36
N LEU A 110 -2.00 1.16 -34.80
CA LEU A 110 -2.65 2.19 -35.61
C LEU A 110 -3.59 3.08 -34.77
N VAL A 111 -3.47 3.07 -33.43
CA VAL A 111 -4.27 3.94 -32.57
C VAL A 111 -3.75 5.38 -32.70
N PRO A 112 -4.60 6.34 -33.08
CA PRO A 112 -4.18 7.75 -33.20
C PRO A 112 -3.71 8.29 -31.83
N THR A 113 -2.48 8.80 -31.80
CA THR A 113 -1.80 9.27 -30.59
C THR A 113 -1.17 10.63 -30.89
N MET A 114 -1.26 11.58 -29.96
CA MET A 114 -0.67 12.90 -30.14
C MET A 114 0.86 12.83 -30.19
N PHE A 115 1.44 12.07 -29.24
CA PHE A 115 2.85 11.75 -29.26
C PHE A 115 3.17 10.48 -28.44
N THR A 116 4.36 9.94 -28.71
CA THR A 116 5.03 9.01 -27.81
C THR A 116 6.46 9.50 -27.59
N SER A 117 6.99 9.38 -26.34
CA SER A 117 8.41 9.61 -26.06
C SER A 117 9.09 8.34 -25.60
N VAL A 118 10.37 8.24 -25.88
CA VAL A 118 11.28 7.22 -25.35
C VAL A 118 12.51 7.96 -24.85
N ASP A 119 12.67 8.03 -23.55
CA ASP A 119 13.71 8.78 -22.88
C ASP A 119 14.57 7.83 -22.04
N ASN A 120 15.88 7.98 -22.12
CA ASN A 120 16.86 7.13 -21.44
C ASN A 120 17.77 7.96 -20.55
N LEU A 121 18.08 7.42 -19.37
CA LEU A 121 19.09 8.02 -18.50
C LEU A 121 20.44 8.07 -19.24
N VAL A 122 21.13 9.19 -19.12
CA VAL A 122 22.47 9.38 -19.70
C VAL A 122 23.52 9.22 -18.59
N GLN A 123 24.66 8.64 -18.95
CA GLN A 123 25.77 8.48 -18.02
C GLN A 123 26.48 9.82 -17.78
N ASN A 124 26.60 10.18 -16.51
CA ASN A 124 27.43 11.27 -16.02
C ASN A 124 28.15 10.86 -14.72
N ASP A 125 28.84 11.76 -14.05
CA ASP A 125 29.55 11.45 -12.80
C ASP A 125 28.60 10.96 -11.69
N THR A 126 27.37 11.46 -11.66
CA THR A 126 26.34 11.04 -10.69
C THR A 126 25.78 9.64 -11.00
N THR A 127 25.55 9.34 -12.28
CA THR A 127 24.86 8.11 -12.71
C THR A 127 25.81 6.97 -13.07
N ILE A 128 27.11 7.21 -13.17
CA ILE A 128 28.10 6.20 -13.61
C ILE A 128 28.07 4.93 -12.76
N SER A 129 27.81 5.02 -11.47
CA SER A 129 27.65 3.87 -10.58
C SER A 129 26.47 2.99 -10.98
N TRP A 130 25.35 3.59 -11.38
CA TRP A 130 24.15 2.86 -11.82
C TRP A 130 24.41 2.09 -13.11
N PHE A 131 25.08 2.73 -14.08
CA PHE A 131 25.47 2.06 -15.33
C PHE A 131 26.42 0.87 -15.10
N LYS A 132 27.34 0.97 -14.13
CA LYS A 132 28.23 -0.14 -13.76
C LYS A 132 27.45 -1.32 -13.17
N VAL A 133 26.46 -1.03 -12.32
CA VAL A 133 25.65 -2.06 -11.68
C VAL A 133 24.64 -2.67 -12.65
N ALA A 134 24.07 -1.88 -13.56
CA ALA A 134 23.13 -2.33 -14.58
C ALA A 134 23.74 -3.24 -15.67
N LYS A 135 25.07 -3.49 -15.63
CA LYS A 135 25.77 -4.47 -16.48
C LYS A 135 25.54 -4.32 -17.98
N GLY A 136 25.42 -3.08 -18.46
CA GLY A 136 25.24 -2.77 -19.88
C GLY A 136 23.80 -2.53 -20.33
N GLU A 137 22.81 -2.69 -19.43
CA GLU A 137 21.46 -2.20 -19.66
C GLU A 137 21.37 -0.71 -19.28
N ASN A 138 20.40 0.03 -19.84
CA ASN A 138 20.12 1.39 -19.38
C ASN A 138 19.49 1.30 -17.98
N PRO A 139 20.04 1.97 -16.96
CA PRO A 139 19.54 1.88 -15.60
C PRO A 139 18.09 2.35 -15.44
N LEU A 140 17.66 3.33 -16.25
CA LEU A 140 16.31 3.86 -16.23
C LEU A 140 15.89 4.34 -17.61
N SER A 141 14.81 3.78 -18.13
CA SER A 141 14.15 4.25 -19.35
C SER A 141 12.70 4.64 -19.04
N ILE A 142 12.24 5.71 -19.70
CA ILE A 142 10.90 6.28 -19.53
C ILE A 142 10.22 6.30 -20.89
N ASN A 143 9.03 5.72 -20.99
CA ASN A 143 8.22 5.70 -22.21
C ASN A 143 6.89 6.35 -21.92
N THR A 144 6.59 7.48 -22.55
CA THR A 144 5.32 8.20 -22.39
C THR A 144 4.50 8.12 -23.66
N THR A 145 3.21 7.90 -23.52
CA THR A 145 2.23 7.93 -24.61
C THR A 145 1.10 8.86 -24.21
N MET A 146 0.72 9.79 -25.07
CA MET A 146 -0.39 10.74 -24.83
C MET A 146 -1.30 10.83 -26.04
N ASN A 147 -2.61 10.75 -25.82
CA ASN A 147 -3.64 10.95 -26.85
C ASN A 147 -4.02 12.43 -26.96
N TYR A 148 -4.88 12.76 -27.94
CA TYR A 148 -5.35 14.13 -28.19
C TYR A 148 -6.28 14.70 -27.11
N GLN A 149 -6.75 13.86 -26.18
CA GLN A 149 -7.53 14.29 -25.01
C GLN A 149 -6.64 14.55 -23.79
N ARG A 150 -5.30 14.54 -23.99
CA ARG A 150 -4.28 14.70 -22.92
C ARG A 150 -4.33 13.60 -21.86
N GLN A 151 -4.82 12.43 -22.23
CA GLN A 151 -4.77 11.23 -21.41
C GLN A 151 -3.66 10.33 -21.93
N GLY A 152 -3.02 9.60 -21.03
CA GLY A 152 -1.92 8.75 -21.44
C GLY A 152 -1.37 7.88 -20.33
N ALA A 153 -0.21 7.29 -20.63
CA ALA A 153 0.53 6.49 -19.68
C ALA A 153 2.04 6.77 -19.80
N THR A 154 2.70 6.82 -18.68
CA THR A 154 4.16 6.82 -18.57
C THR A 154 4.62 5.50 -17.98
N LYS A 155 5.46 4.76 -18.70
CA LYS A 155 6.08 3.50 -18.26
C LYS A 155 7.55 3.73 -17.97
N MET A 156 7.96 3.42 -16.76
CA MET A 156 9.34 3.50 -16.30
C MET A 156 9.89 2.09 -16.10
N HIS A 157 11.06 1.83 -16.66
CA HIS A 157 11.77 0.56 -16.50
C HIS A 157 13.09 0.83 -15.78
N PHE A 158 13.27 0.22 -14.63
CA PHE A 158 14.51 0.25 -13.86
C PHE A 158 15.23 -1.09 -14.05
N ALA A 159 16.48 -1.05 -14.49
CA ALA A 159 17.33 -2.22 -14.50
C ALA A 159 17.64 -2.67 -13.07
N PRO A 160 18.02 -3.94 -12.86
CA PRO A 160 18.45 -4.41 -11.54
C PRO A 160 19.60 -3.57 -10.99
N VAL A 161 19.54 -3.28 -9.70
CA VAL A 161 20.54 -2.45 -9.00
C VAL A 161 21.01 -3.15 -7.73
N ASP A 162 22.34 -3.23 -7.56
CA ASP A 162 23.00 -3.65 -6.32
C ASP A 162 23.64 -2.42 -5.67
N ILE A 163 23.25 -2.11 -4.46
CA ILE A 163 23.78 -0.99 -3.67
C ILE A 163 24.38 -1.57 -2.41
N SER A 164 25.68 -1.35 -2.18
CA SER A 164 26.37 -1.81 -0.98
C SER A 164 27.07 -0.64 -0.31
N ASN A 165 26.98 -0.58 0.99
CA ASN A 165 27.75 0.30 1.86
C ASN A 165 28.43 -0.53 2.96
N GLU A 166 29.08 0.10 3.93
CA GLU A 166 29.77 -0.58 5.02
C GLU A 166 28.84 -1.39 5.95
N LYS A 167 27.54 -1.07 5.96
CA LYS A 167 26.55 -1.66 6.87
C LYS A 167 25.62 -2.65 6.18
N ASP A 168 25.26 -2.37 4.92
CA ASP A 168 24.16 -3.05 4.25
C ASP A 168 24.45 -3.30 2.77
N THR A 169 23.82 -4.34 2.25
CA THR A 169 23.68 -4.59 0.81
C THR A 169 22.19 -4.64 0.46
N TRP A 170 21.81 -3.90 -0.58
CA TRP A 170 20.48 -3.91 -1.16
C TRP A 170 20.57 -4.44 -2.59
N HIS A 171 19.70 -5.38 -2.92
CA HIS A 171 19.50 -5.81 -4.30
C HIS A 171 18.06 -5.49 -4.68
N LEU A 172 17.88 -4.62 -5.66
CA LEU A 172 16.60 -4.37 -6.30
C LEU A 172 16.60 -5.03 -7.66
N GLY A 173 15.71 -5.99 -7.89
CA GLY A 173 15.50 -6.65 -9.16
C GLY A 173 14.85 -5.72 -10.19
N LYS A 174 14.56 -6.25 -11.37
CA LYS A 174 13.88 -5.50 -12.42
C LYS A 174 12.59 -4.91 -11.91
N THR A 175 12.44 -3.59 -12.08
CA THR A 175 11.28 -2.83 -11.60
C THR A 175 10.59 -2.15 -12.76
N ASN A 176 9.27 -2.26 -12.83
CA ASN A 176 8.44 -1.53 -13.78
C ASN A 176 7.43 -0.69 -13.00
N LEU A 177 7.25 0.56 -13.41
CA LEU A 177 6.23 1.46 -12.91
C LEU A 177 5.44 2.00 -14.10
N THR A 178 4.13 1.87 -14.06
CA THR A 178 3.21 2.47 -15.04
C THR A 178 2.35 3.49 -14.33
N LEU A 179 2.30 4.71 -14.87
CA LEU A 179 1.46 5.80 -14.37
C LEU A 179 0.46 6.15 -15.46
N ASP A 180 -0.81 5.87 -15.24
CA ASP A 180 -1.90 6.35 -16.09
C ASP A 180 -2.34 7.73 -15.63
N PHE A 181 -2.43 8.67 -16.55
CA PHE A 181 -2.75 10.06 -16.24
C PHE A 181 -3.85 10.64 -17.13
N THR A 182 -4.49 11.66 -16.60
CA THR A 182 -5.50 12.51 -17.25
C THR A 182 -5.13 13.97 -17.06
N PRO A 183 -5.83 14.93 -17.68
CA PRO A 183 -5.63 16.35 -17.40
C PRO A 183 -5.81 16.75 -15.92
N GLN A 184 -6.47 15.92 -15.13
CA GLN A 184 -6.71 16.12 -13.69
C GLN A 184 -5.58 15.56 -12.82
N GLY A 185 -4.62 14.83 -13.38
CA GLY A 185 -3.51 14.22 -12.67
C GLY A 185 -3.41 12.70 -12.89
N ILE A 186 -2.62 12.05 -12.05
CA ILE A 186 -2.44 10.59 -12.07
C ILE A 186 -3.73 9.93 -11.59
N ARG A 187 -4.25 9.01 -12.42
CA ARG A 187 -5.45 8.23 -12.13
C ARG A 187 -5.11 6.87 -11.54
N GLN A 188 -4.05 6.23 -12.04
CA GLN A 188 -3.63 4.92 -11.59
C GLN A 188 -2.11 4.79 -11.66
N ALA A 189 -1.55 4.08 -10.69
CA ALA A 189 -0.15 3.68 -10.67
C ALA A 189 -0.07 2.16 -10.47
N ASP A 190 0.68 1.47 -11.32
CA ASP A 190 0.96 0.05 -11.23
C ASP A 190 2.47 -0.16 -11.12
N MET A 191 2.90 -0.95 -10.15
CA MET A 191 4.31 -1.27 -9.94
C MET A 191 4.52 -2.77 -9.85
N THR A 192 5.61 -3.24 -10.47
CA THR A 192 6.12 -4.61 -10.29
C THR A 192 7.59 -4.58 -9.97
N VAL A 193 8.02 -5.40 -9.00
CA VAL A 193 9.43 -5.61 -8.66
C VAL A 193 9.67 -7.10 -8.60
N ASP A 194 10.58 -7.61 -9.41
CA ASP A 194 10.86 -9.06 -9.45
C ASP A 194 11.38 -9.57 -8.11
N LYS A 195 12.27 -8.79 -7.48
CA LYS A 195 12.92 -9.17 -6.22
C LYS A 195 13.46 -7.96 -5.49
N LEU A 196 13.32 -7.96 -4.16
CA LEU A 196 13.99 -7.01 -3.27
C LEU A 196 14.70 -7.79 -2.18
N VAL A 197 16.00 -7.59 -2.00
CA VAL A 197 16.79 -8.20 -0.94
C VAL A 197 17.51 -7.13 -0.14
N TYR A 198 17.39 -7.23 1.15
CA TYR A 198 18.20 -6.51 2.13
C TYR A 198 19.10 -7.52 2.85
N GLN A 199 20.36 -7.20 3.01
CA GLN A 199 21.34 -8.04 3.73
C GLN A 199 22.23 -7.15 4.57
N GLU A 200 22.30 -7.40 5.88
CA GLU A 200 23.30 -6.77 6.75
C GLU A 200 24.72 -7.20 6.42
N ALA A 201 25.70 -6.33 6.60
CA ALA A 201 27.10 -6.61 6.26
C ALA A 201 27.68 -7.77 7.09
N ASP A 202 27.26 -7.95 8.34
CA ASP A 202 27.63 -9.07 9.20
C ASP A 202 26.85 -10.36 8.89
N GLN A 203 25.99 -10.33 7.89
CA GLN A 203 25.13 -11.42 7.42
C GLN A 203 24.18 -12.01 8.47
N LYS A 204 23.97 -11.33 9.59
CA LYS A 204 23.05 -11.79 10.63
C LYS A 204 21.60 -11.67 10.26
N LYS A 205 21.25 -10.68 9.43
CA LYS A 205 19.87 -10.45 8.98
C LYS A 205 19.79 -10.36 7.48
N ARG A 206 18.86 -11.11 6.90
CA ARG A 206 18.50 -11.02 5.48
C ARG A 206 17.00 -11.03 5.31
N ILE A 207 16.51 -10.08 4.51
CA ILE A 207 15.10 -9.98 4.16
C ILE A 207 14.99 -10.05 2.65
N GLN A 208 14.14 -10.91 2.15
CA GLN A 208 13.90 -11.09 0.72
C GLN A 208 12.41 -11.09 0.42
N PHE A 209 12.01 -10.26 -0.52
CA PHE A 209 10.68 -10.25 -1.11
C PHE A 209 10.79 -10.66 -2.57
N ASN A 210 9.93 -11.54 -3.03
CA ASN A 210 9.82 -11.95 -4.43
C ASN A 210 8.47 -11.50 -5.00
N ASP A 211 8.42 -11.19 -6.30
CA ASP A 211 7.21 -10.90 -7.05
C ASP A 211 6.33 -9.81 -6.40
N ILE A 212 6.95 -8.68 -6.03
CA ILE A 212 6.21 -7.56 -5.45
C ILE A 212 5.38 -6.90 -6.54
N LYS A 213 4.11 -6.66 -6.25
CA LYS A 213 3.18 -5.93 -7.11
C LYS A 213 2.42 -4.93 -6.28
N ALA A 214 2.17 -3.76 -6.83
CA ALA A 214 1.34 -2.75 -6.19
C ALA A 214 0.49 -2.04 -7.24
N MET A 215 -0.69 -1.64 -6.83
CA MET A 215 -1.58 -0.80 -7.63
C MET A 215 -2.18 0.26 -6.72
N ALA A 216 -2.32 1.47 -7.23
CA ALA A 216 -3.04 2.54 -6.59
C ALA A 216 -3.93 3.23 -7.62
N GLU A 217 -5.23 3.21 -7.40
CA GLU A 217 -6.20 4.05 -8.10
C GLU A 217 -6.53 5.24 -7.20
N TYR A 218 -6.54 6.43 -7.79
CA TYR A 218 -6.65 7.67 -7.04
C TYR A 218 -7.65 8.61 -7.71
N GLN A 219 -8.67 9.01 -6.95
CA GLN A 219 -9.67 10.00 -7.36
C GLN A 219 -9.72 11.09 -6.28
N PRO A 220 -9.07 12.25 -6.51
CA PRO A 220 -9.04 13.34 -5.54
C PRO A 220 -10.45 13.88 -5.29
N ILE A 221 -10.74 14.23 -4.05
CA ILE A 221 -12.00 14.86 -3.66
C ILE A 221 -11.76 16.37 -3.63
N LYS A 222 -12.38 17.11 -4.55
CA LYS A 222 -12.11 18.54 -4.74
C LYS A 222 -12.32 19.39 -3.49
N GLU A 223 -13.30 19.03 -2.67
CA GLU A 223 -13.66 19.73 -1.44
C GLU A 223 -12.72 19.41 -0.27
N TRP A 224 -11.98 18.30 -0.35
CA TRP A 224 -11.12 17.76 0.72
C TRP A 224 -9.74 17.42 0.13
N ASP A 225 -8.86 18.40 0.11
CA ASP A 225 -7.58 18.37 -0.61
C ASP A 225 -6.61 17.28 -0.14
N LEU A 226 -6.73 16.80 1.11
CA LEU A 226 -5.93 15.70 1.65
C LEU A 226 -6.61 14.33 1.53
N LEU A 227 -7.82 14.26 0.97
CA LEU A 227 -8.61 13.03 0.89
C LEU A 227 -8.87 12.62 -0.56
N SER A 228 -8.90 11.33 -0.78
CA SER A 228 -9.22 10.73 -2.07
C SER A 228 -10.04 9.47 -1.90
N THR A 229 -10.74 9.07 -2.95
CA THR A 229 -11.32 7.74 -3.09
C THR A 229 -10.48 6.89 -4.03
N GLY A 230 -10.68 5.58 -3.96
CA GLY A 230 -10.01 4.61 -4.83
C GLY A 230 -9.58 3.37 -4.10
N GLN A 231 -9.04 2.44 -4.87
CA GLN A 231 -8.52 1.19 -4.39
C GLN A 231 -6.99 1.20 -4.47
N GLN A 232 -6.34 0.71 -3.43
CA GLN A 232 -4.90 0.53 -3.38
C GLN A 232 -4.59 -0.86 -2.87
N TRP A 233 -3.57 -1.49 -3.41
CA TRP A 233 -3.10 -2.75 -2.87
C TRP A 233 -1.61 -2.93 -3.12
N ILE A 234 -0.97 -3.67 -2.21
CA ILE A 234 0.39 -4.18 -2.36
C ILE A 234 0.40 -5.66 -2.01
N ALA A 235 1.10 -6.45 -2.79
CA ALA A 235 1.26 -7.87 -2.58
C ALA A 235 2.70 -8.29 -2.86
N ALA A 236 3.15 -9.33 -2.21
CA ALA A 236 4.34 -10.05 -2.63
C ALA A 236 4.06 -11.55 -2.62
N GLY A 237 4.82 -12.27 -3.43
CA GLY A 237 4.90 -13.71 -3.38
C GLY A 237 5.66 -14.17 -2.13
N GLU A 238 6.57 -15.13 -2.29
CA GLU A 238 7.34 -15.62 -1.15
C GLU A 238 8.22 -14.53 -0.54
N THR A 239 8.07 -14.34 0.77
CA THR A 239 8.88 -13.44 1.59
C THR A 239 9.63 -14.25 2.63
N ASN A 240 10.93 -14.06 2.70
CA ASN A 240 11.84 -14.75 3.62
C ASN A 240 12.56 -13.74 4.50
N ILE A 241 12.52 -13.95 5.81
CA ILE A 241 13.28 -13.19 6.81
C ILE A 241 14.17 -14.18 7.53
N GLU A 242 15.47 -14.08 7.29
CA GLU A 242 16.51 -14.88 7.94
C GLU A 242 17.17 -14.03 9.02
N GLU A 243 17.29 -14.58 10.22
CA GLU A 243 17.97 -13.94 11.33
C GLU A 243 18.86 -14.96 12.04
N THR A 244 20.17 -14.68 12.13
CA THR A 244 21.17 -15.55 12.76
C THR A 244 21.51 -14.99 14.15
N ASP A 245 21.31 -15.78 15.17
CA ASP A 245 21.60 -15.42 16.56
C ASP A 245 23.14 -15.44 16.84
N GLU A 246 23.51 -14.99 18.05
CA GLU A 246 24.93 -14.95 18.48
C GLU A 246 25.58 -16.32 18.57
N GLN A 247 24.80 -17.41 18.63
CA GLN A 247 25.27 -18.79 18.62
C GLN A 247 25.43 -19.37 17.21
N GLY A 248 25.12 -18.57 16.17
CA GLY A 248 25.22 -18.96 14.76
C GLY A 248 24.03 -19.79 14.27
N LYS A 249 22.92 -19.85 15.01
CA LYS A 249 21.70 -20.51 14.59
C LYS A 249 20.84 -19.52 13.77
N THR A 250 20.51 -19.91 12.56
CA THR A 250 19.63 -19.12 11.68
C THR A 250 18.18 -19.54 11.88
N ASN A 251 17.30 -18.57 12.13
CA ASN A 251 15.86 -18.69 12.08
C ASN A 251 15.35 -18.12 10.76
N LEU A 252 14.45 -18.84 10.12
CA LEU A 252 13.83 -18.46 8.84
C LEU A 252 12.33 -18.31 9.02
N LEU A 253 11.83 -17.08 8.94
CA LEU A 253 10.41 -16.79 8.79
C LEU A 253 10.08 -16.72 7.30
N THR A 254 9.15 -17.55 6.85
CA THR A 254 8.64 -17.56 5.47
C THR A 254 7.15 -17.23 5.47
N VAL A 255 6.75 -16.33 4.57
CA VAL A 255 5.36 -16.09 4.20
C VAL A 255 5.26 -16.35 2.70
N LYS A 256 4.41 -17.31 2.29
CA LYS A 256 4.34 -17.70 0.86
C LYS A 256 3.70 -16.65 -0.01
N ASN A 257 2.62 -16.04 0.47
CA ASN A 257 1.97 -14.93 -0.19
C ASN A 257 1.44 -13.96 0.87
N TRP A 258 1.54 -12.68 0.60
CA TRP A 258 0.85 -11.69 1.41
C TRP A 258 0.26 -10.60 0.54
N LYS A 259 -0.83 -10.02 1.00
CA LYS A 259 -1.51 -8.90 0.33
C LYS A 259 -2.14 -7.97 1.34
N ILE A 260 -1.97 -6.68 1.11
CA ILE A 260 -2.70 -5.61 1.80
C ILE A 260 -3.57 -4.92 0.75
N ASP A 261 -4.88 -4.90 0.97
CA ASP A 261 -5.84 -4.14 0.18
C ASP A 261 -6.37 -2.98 1.02
N LEU A 262 -6.44 -1.79 0.43
CA LEU A 262 -7.05 -0.60 0.99
C LEU A 262 -8.12 -0.11 0.02
N ASN A 263 -9.29 0.23 0.52
CA ASN A 263 -10.38 0.78 -0.29
C ASN A 263 -11.00 1.97 0.43
N THR A 264 -11.14 3.09 -0.26
CA THR A 264 -11.77 4.30 0.23
C THR A 264 -12.94 4.66 -0.65
N VAL A 265 -14.13 4.75 -0.06
CA VAL A 265 -15.37 5.08 -0.76
C VAL A 265 -16.02 6.30 -0.14
N ARG A 266 -16.45 7.25 -0.97
CA ARG A 266 -17.23 8.40 -0.53
C ARG A 266 -18.74 8.06 -0.54
N LYS A 267 -19.41 8.39 0.55
CA LYS A 267 -20.87 8.32 0.69
C LYS A 267 -21.37 9.71 1.13
N GLU A 268 -21.73 10.54 0.17
CA GLU A 268 -22.17 11.93 0.42
C GLU A 268 -21.12 12.76 1.17
N ALA A 269 -21.37 13.11 2.44
CA ALA A 269 -20.45 13.84 3.31
C ALA A 269 -19.49 12.93 4.09
N PHE A 270 -19.60 11.61 3.95
CA PHE A 270 -18.84 10.64 4.71
C PHE A 270 -17.88 9.85 3.83
N LEU A 271 -16.84 9.29 4.47
CA LEU A 271 -15.91 8.34 3.90
C LEU A 271 -15.97 7.02 4.67
N ASP A 272 -15.87 5.94 3.92
CA ASP A 272 -15.65 4.60 4.43
C ASP A 272 -14.28 4.11 3.97
N PHE A 273 -13.47 3.61 4.92
CA PHE A 273 -12.19 2.96 4.67
C PHE A 273 -12.29 1.49 5.02
N ALA A 274 -11.81 0.64 4.13
CA ALA A 274 -11.64 -0.77 4.40
C ALA A 274 -10.20 -1.19 4.15
N MET A 275 -9.64 -2.00 5.05
CA MET A 275 -8.34 -2.63 4.90
C MET A 275 -8.48 -4.14 5.08
N ASN A 276 -7.86 -4.90 4.18
CA ASN A 276 -7.71 -6.33 4.33
C ASN A 276 -6.23 -6.70 4.25
N LEU A 277 -5.72 -7.39 5.26
CA LEU A 277 -4.39 -8.02 5.27
C LEU A 277 -4.56 -9.53 5.21
N LYS A 278 -3.93 -10.16 4.22
CA LYS A 278 -3.81 -11.62 4.10
C LYS A 278 -2.36 -12.04 4.18
N LEU A 279 -2.06 -13.04 5.00
CA LEU A 279 -0.79 -13.74 5.04
C LEU A 279 -1.08 -15.23 4.84
N GLU A 280 -0.48 -15.85 3.86
CA GLU A 280 -0.70 -17.27 3.54
C GLU A 280 0.59 -18.07 3.74
N GLY A 281 0.45 -19.28 4.24
CA GLY A 281 1.56 -20.22 4.41
C GLY A 281 2.67 -19.70 5.33
N THR A 282 2.29 -19.02 6.42
CA THR A 282 3.25 -18.48 7.40
C THR A 282 3.90 -19.61 8.17
N GLN A 283 5.23 -19.64 8.20
CA GLN A 283 6.00 -20.60 8.97
C GLN A 283 7.30 -19.99 9.52
N LEU A 284 7.70 -20.42 10.70
CA LEU A 284 9.01 -20.15 11.29
C LEU A 284 9.80 -21.46 11.35
N ASN A 285 10.87 -21.55 10.57
CA ASN A 285 11.61 -22.80 10.34
C ASN A 285 10.66 -23.91 9.80
N GLN A 286 10.34 -24.90 10.63
CA GLN A 286 9.42 -25.99 10.30
C GLN A 286 8.05 -25.88 10.99
N ILE A 287 7.84 -24.81 11.78
CA ILE A 287 6.61 -24.59 12.54
C ILE A 287 5.63 -23.79 11.70
N HIS A 288 4.48 -24.36 11.37
CA HIS A 288 3.44 -23.72 10.58
C HIS A 288 2.45 -22.98 11.48
N PHE A 289 2.11 -21.74 11.11
CA PHE A 289 1.11 -20.91 11.82
C PHE A 289 -0.22 -20.85 11.07
N GLY A 290 -0.26 -21.28 9.81
CA GLY A 290 -1.46 -21.19 8.97
C GLY A 290 -1.58 -19.87 8.21
N ASP A 291 -2.83 -19.51 7.90
CA ASP A 291 -3.19 -18.36 7.08
C ASP A 291 -3.91 -17.32 7.95
N LEU A 292 -3.40 -16.09 7.98
CA LEU A 292 -3.99 -14.97 8.70
C LEU A 292 -4.76 -14.07 7.73
N ASN A 293 -5.99 -13.72 8.10
CA ASN A 293 -6.81 -12.72 7.43
C ASN A 293 -7.31 -11.70 8.45
N LEU A 294 -6.92 -10.43 8.26
CA LEU A 294 -7.36 -9.31 9.10
C LEU A 294 -8.20 -8.37 8.24
N ASN A 295 -9.49 -8.29 8.53
CA ASN A 295 -10.38 -7.28 7.94
C ASN A 295 -10.61 -6.16 8.94
N MET A 296 -10.39 -4.93 8.50
CA MET A 296 -10.59 -3.72 9.29
C MET A 296 -11.39 -2.73 8.47
N ALA A 297 -12.37 -2.08 9.08
CA ALA A 297 -13.12 -1.03 8.44
C ALA A 297 -13.35 0.15 9.40
N PHE A 298 -13.26 1.36 8.85
CA PHE A 298 -13.66 2.60 9.47
C PHE A 298 -14.74 3.21 8.59
N ASN A 299 -15.95 3.25 9.07
CA ASN A 299 -17.11 3.71 8.30
C ASN A 299 -17.69 4.98 8.90
N HIS A 300 -18.45 5.71 8.08
CA HIS A 300 -19.17 6.90 8.50
C HIS A 300 -18.27 8.00 9.08
N LEU A 301 -17.10 8.21 8.44
CA LEU A 301 -16.17 9.27 8.82
C LEU A 301 -16.54 10.56 8.12
N ASP A 302 -16.91 11.61 8.87
CA ASP A 302 -17.19 12.92 8.30
C ASP A 302 -15.96 13.47 7.57
N GLY A 303 -16.06 13.63 6.24
CA GLY A 303 -14.91 13.94 5.38
C GLY A 303 -14.36 15.34 5.64
N GLU A 304 -15.22 16.33 5.92
CA GLU A 304 -14.77 17.69 6.23
C GLU A 304 -13.98 17.73 7.54
N ILE A 305 -14.49 17.09 8.59
CA ILE A 305 -13.81 17.05 9.88
C ILE A 305 -12.52 16.24 9.77
N LEU A 306 -12.54 15.11 9.06
CA LEU A 306 -11.33 14.28 8.83
C LEU A 306 -10.26 15.08 8.10
N ASN A 307 -10.63 15.83 7.05
CA ASN A 307 -9.70 16.68 6.32
C ASN A 307 -9.05 17.74 7.23
N GLN A 308 -9.84 18.37 8.11
CA GLN A 308 -9.32 19.33 9.10
C GLN A 308 -8.39 18.69 10.13
N VAL A 309 -8.69 17.47 10.60
CA VAL A 309 -7.80 16.71 11.52
C VAL A 309 -6.48 16.40 10.85
N LEU A 310 -6.49 15.99 9.59
CA LEU A 310 -5.27 15.70 8.83
C LEU A 310 -4.43 16.97 8.63
N HIS A 311 -5.04 18.10 8.26
CA HIS A 311 -4.31 19.37 8.17
C HIS A 311 -3.65 19.77 9.49
N ALA A 312 -4.37 19.63 10.61
CA ALA A 312 -3.81 19.92 11.93
C ALA A 312 -2.61 19.01 12.25
N LYS A 313 -2.68 17.73 11.92
CA LYS A 313 -1.59 16.75 12.15
C LYS A 313 -0.39 16.98 11.25
N PHE A 314 -0.58 17.27 9.95
CA PHE A 314 0.54 17.55 9.03
C PHE A 314 1.27 18.87 9.33
N ALA A 315 0.63 19.79 10.05
CA ALA A 315 1.25 21.03 10.49
C ALA A 315 2.13 20.88 11.75
N GLN A 316 2.12 19.70 12.40
CA GLN A 316 2.85 19.47 13.66
C GLN A 316 4.09 18.61 13.46
N THR A 317 5.13 18.88 14.26
CA THR A 317 6.25 17.96 14.47
C THR A 317 5.84 16.85 15.46
N GLU A 318 6.41 15.67 15.31
CA GLU A 318 6.23 14.54 16.25
C GLU A 318 6.46 15.00 17.70
N ASP A 319 5.64 14.50 18.64
CA ASP A 319 5.65 14.75 20.10
C ASP A 319 4.98 16.05 20.64
N THR A 320 4.18 16.75 19.84
CA THR A 320 3.42 17.89 20.38
C THR A 320 2.10 17.38 21.03
N PRO A 321 1.79 17.75 22.30
CA PRO A 321 0.48 17.44 22.89
C PRO A 321 -0.66 18.05 22.08
N LEU A 322 -1.82 17.37 22.07
CA LEU A 322 -3.02 17.88 21.41
C LEU A 322 -3.42 19.25 22.00
N THR A 323 -3.68 20.18 21.14
CA THR A 323 -4.21 21.50 21.51
C THR A 323 -5.71 21.41 21.86
N ASP A 324 -6.25 22.38 22.61
CA ASP A 324 -7.69 22.45 22.91
C ASP A 324 -8.56 22.47 21.64
N ALA A 325 -8.05 23.11 20.57
CA ALA A 325 -8.74 23.14 19.27
C ALA A 325 -8.82 21.75 18.62
N GLU A 326 -7.74 20.97 18.69
CA GLU A 326 -7.71 19.60 18.16
C GLU A 326 -8.58 18.65 18.98
N ILE A 327 -8.59 18.82 20.31
CA ILE A 327 -9.50 18.07 21.18
C ILE A 327 -10.97 18.39 20.84
N ALA A 328 -11.28 19.69 20.58
CA ALA A 328 -12.61 20.08 20.15
C ALA A 328 -13.00 19.52 18.77
N LEU A 329 -12.02 19.42 17.87
CA LEU A 329 -12.22 18.83 16.54
C LEU A 329 -12.46 17.32 16.64
N LEU A 330 -11.68 16.61 17.46
CA LEU A 330 -11.88 15.17 17.72
C LEU A 330 -13.26 14.89 18.37
N ARG A 331 -13.72 15.76 19.28
CA ARG A 331 -15.09 15.64 19.82
C ARG A 331 -16.14 15.74 18.71
N LYS A 332 -16.05 16.75 17.86
CA LYS A 332 -16.96 16.88 16.69
C LYS A 332 -16.92 15.66 15.79
N PHE A 333 -15.74 15.08 15.59
CA PHE A 333 -15.57 13.86 14.80
C PHE A 333 -16.34 12.68 15.42
N PHE A 334 -16.20 12.46 16.73
CA PHE A 334 -16.91 11.38 17.43
C PHE A 334 -18.43 11.65 17.53
N ASP A 335 -18.87 12.90 17.59
CA ASP A 335 -20.31 13.25 17.56
C ASP A 335 -20.98 12.91 16.22
N LYS A 336 -20.20 12.67 15.16
CA LYS A 336 -20.69 12.16 13.87
C LYS A 336 -20.87 10.65 13.83
N GLN A 337 -20.68 9.98 14.95
CA GLN A 337 -20.92 8.54 15.13
C GLN A 337 -20.11 7.64 14.19
N PRO A 338 -18.77 7.77 14.14
CA PRO A 338 -17.94 6.89 13.35
C PRO A 338 -18.10 5.44 13.80
N GLN A 339 -17.89 4.53 12.85
CA GLN A 339 -18.00 3.10 13.08
C GLN A 339 -16.66 2.44 12.82
N PHE A 340 -16.33 1.43 13.61
CA PHE A 340 -15.13 0.61 13.48
C PHE A 340 -15.50 -0.86 13.50
N ALA A 341 -14.95 -1.62 12.55
CA ALA A 341 -15.06 -3.08 12.51
C ALA A 341 -13.66 -3.70 12.39
N PHE A 342 -13.44 -4.79 13.13
CA PHE A 342 -12.21 -5.58 13.07
C PHE A 342 -12.51 -7.06 13.18
N HIS A 343 -12.23 -7.82 12.11
CA HIS A 343 -12.53 -9.24 12.00
C HIS A 343 -11.24 -10.03 11.70
N PRO A 344 -10.43 -10.36 12.71
CA PRO A 344 -9.28 -11.24 12.57
C PRO A 344 -9.72 -12.70 12.44
N MET A 345 -9.06 -13.43 11.52
CA MET A 345 -9.25 -14.87 11.34
C MET A 345 -7.91 -15.54 11.06
N LEU A 346 -7.56 -16.52 11.87
CA LEU A 346 -6.43 -17.41 11.63
C LEU A 346 -6.97 -18.80 11.25
N THR A 347 -6.57 -19.33 10.10
CA THR A 347 -6.89 -20.67 9.66
C THR A 347 -5.65 -21.53 9.77
N THR A 348 -5.69 -22.53 10.64
CA THR A 348 -4.64 -23.52 10.84
C THR A 348 -5.01 -24.86 10.22
N GLN A 349 -4.14 -25.86 10.32
CA GLN A 349 -4.47 -27.21 9.85
C GLN A 349 -5.57 -27.88 10.71
N ALA A 350 -5.63 -27.52 12.01
CA ALA A 350 -6.58 -28.10 12.96
C ALA A 350 -7.94 -27.38 13.01
N GLY A 351 -8.05 -26.18 12.41
CA GLY A 351 -9.31 -25.41 12.41
C GLY A 351 -9.11 -23.91 12.31
N LYS A 352 -10.09 -23.16 12.80
CA LYS A 352 -10.14 -21.70 12.69
C LYS A 352 -10.22 -21.02 14.08
N LEU A 353 -9.55 -19.88 14.19
CA LEU A 353 -9.71 -18.91 15.27
C LEU A 353 -10.25 -17.62 14.65
N ALA A 354 -11.39 -17.14 15.12
CA ALA A 354 -12.01 -15.92 14.61
C ALA A 354 -12.56 -15.05 15.74
N ALA A 355 -12.47 -13.74 15.54
CA ALA A 355 -13.18 -12.78 16.36
C ALA A 355 -13.86 -11.73 15.49
N ASP A 356 -14.99 -11.19 15.97
CA ASP A 356 -15.70 -10.08 15.35
C ASP A 356 -15.82 -8.96 16.38
N ILE A 357 -15.31 -7.79 16.05
CA ILE A 357 -15.39 -6.58 16.84
C ILE A 357 -16.03 -5.50 15.98
N ASP A 358 -17.28 -5.10 16.32
CA ASP A 358 -17.99 -4.03 15.66
C ASP A 358 -18.43 -3.00 16.69
N VAL A 359 -18.03 -1.74 16.46
CA VAL A 359 -18.26 -0.64 17.38
C VAL A 359 -18.80 0.56 16.62
N ALA A 360 -19.88 1.16 17.11
CA ALA A 360 -20.36 2.46 16.63
C ALA A 360 -20.49 3.44 17.80
N VAL A 361 -19.86 4.60 17.67
CA VAL A 361 -19.82 5.60 18.73
C VAL A 361 -21.18 6.31 18.84
N ALA A 362 -21.66 6.54 20.06
CA ALA A 362 -22.90 7.27 20.35
C ALA A 362 -22.63 8.75 20.65
N THR A 363 -21.55 9.04 21.37
CA THR A 363 -21.25 10.39 21.86
C THR A 363 -19.77 10.56 22.17
N SER A 364 -19.30 11.81 22.16
CA SER A 364 -17.98 12.22 22.61
C SER A 364 -17.91 12.58 24.11
N ASP A 365 -18.96 12.36 24.90
CA ASP A 365 -18.97 12.68 26.33
C ASP A 365 -18.05 11.74 27.14
N LEU A 366 -16.74 12.03 27.12
CA LEU A 366 -15.73 11.31 27.86
C LEU A 366 -15.89 11.38 29.38
N ALA A 367 -16.75 12.26 29.92
CA ALA A 367 -17.05 12.29 31.36
C ALA A 367 -17.77 11.01 31.83
N THR A 368 -18.37 10.27 30.91
CA THR A 368 -18.95 8.95 31.20
C THR A 368 -17.89 7.90 31.55
N LEU A 369 -16.66 8.01 31.01
CA LEU A 369 -15.55 7.12 31.36
C LEU A 369 -15.16 7.25 32.83
N SER A 370 -15.15 8.47 33.37
CA SER A 370 -14.82 8.71 34.76
C SER A 370 -15.88 8.14 35.74
N ARG A 371 -17.08 7.82 35.24
CA ARG A 371 -18.18 7.21 35.98
C ARG A 371 -18.25 5.69 35.85
N GLY A 372 -17.27 5.07 35.14
CA GLY A 372 -17.23 3.64 34.89
C GLY A 372 -18.25 3.15 33.84
N LYS A 373 -18.90 4.08 33.10
CA LYS A 373 -19.93 3.75 32.10
C LYS A 373 -19.35 3.80 30.68
N ILE A 374 -18.47 2.85 30.38
CA ILE A 374 -17.76 2.80 29.07
C ILE A 374 -18.74 2.54 27.92
N PHE A 375 -19.72 1.65 28.13
CA PHE A 375 -20.64 1.23 27.06
C PHE A 375 -21.69 2.28 26.71
N SER A 376 -21.90 3.29 27.56
CA SER A 376 -22.74 4.43 27.19
C SER A 376 -22.13 5.32 26.10
N LEU A 377 -20.85 5.15 25.78
CA LEU A 377 -20.19 5.79 24.63
C LEU A 377 -20.59 5.18 23.30
N PHE A 378 -21.23 4.03 23.30
CA PHE A 378 -21.56 3.27 22.10
C PHE A 378 -23.07 3.11 21.95
N HIS A 379 -23.58 3.22 20.74
CA HIS A 379 -24.94 2.78 20.41
C HIS A 379 -24.97 1.39 19.82
N HIS A 380 -23.81 0.87 19.39
CA HIS A 380 -23.61 -0.49 18.94
C HIS A 380 -22.26 -1.01 19.39
N PHE A 381 -22.24 -2.19 19.99
CA PHE A 381 -21.01 -2.89 20.37
C PHE A 381 -21.22 -4.38 20.22
N ILE A 382 -20.35 -5.01 19.45
CA ILE A 382 -20.25 -6.47 19.31
C ILE A 382 -18.81 -6.87 19.57
N PHE A 383 -18.63 -7.85 20.43
CA PHE A 383 -17.39 -8.61 20.57
C PHE A 383 -17.74 -10.07 20.60
N LYS A 384 -17.45 -10.79 19.50
CA LYS A 384 -17.67 -12.22 19.38
C LYS A 384 -16.36 -12.95 19.17
N VAL A 385 -16.24 -14.12 19.76
CA VAL A 385 -15.16 -15.07 19.50
C VAL A 385 -15.77 -16.40 19.09
N ASN A 386 -15.21 -17.01 18.06
CA ASN A 386 -15.57 -18.35 17.63
C ASN A 386 -14.30 -19.10 17.24
N SER A 387 -13.89 -20.03 18.06
CA SER A 387 -12.58 -20.68 17.95
C SER A 387 -12.69 -22.19 18.05
N ASP A 388 -12.03 -22.90 17.16
CA ASP A 388 -11.85 -24.34 17.24
C ASP A 388 -10.84 -24.67 18.34
N LYS A 389 -11.20 -25.54 19.29
CA LYS A 389 -10.28 -25.96 20.35
C LYS A 389 -8.99 -26.57 19.81
N ALA A 390 -9.10 -27.37 18.76
CA ALA A 390 -7.93 -27.97 18.12
C ALA A 390 -6.98 -26.92 17.52
N ALA A 391 -7.52 -25.84 16.96
CA ALA A 391 -6.70 -24.73 16.48
C ALA A 391 -6.02 -23.96 17.60
N LEU A 392 -6.69 -23.76 18.76
CA LEU A 392 -6.07 -23.19 19.96
C LEU A 392 -4.87 -24.03 20.43
N VAL A 393 -5.05 -25.36 20.48
CA VAL A 393 -3.96 -26.28 20.85
C VAL A 393 -2.81 -26.22 19.83
N GLU A 394 -3.10 -26.17 18.53
CA GLU A 394 -2.08 -26.07 17.50
C GLU A 394 -1.26 -24.79 17.62
N VAL A 395 -1.90 -23.64 17.82
CA VAL A 395 -1.21 -22.35 18.04
C VAL A 395 -0.39 -22.37 19.33
N ALA A 396 -0.95 -22.90 20.43
CA ALA A 396 -0.23 -23.04 21.69
C ALA A 396 0.98 -23.97 21.55
N SER A 397 0.85 -25.09 20.82
CA SER A 397 1.97 -25.99 20.51
C SER A 397 3.08 -25.31 19.71
N ALA A 398 2.70 -24.49 18.72
CA ALA A 398 3.68 -23.70 17.96
C ALA A 398 4.44 -22.72 18.89
N ALA A 399 3.74 -22.06 19.81
CA ALA A 399 4.35 -21.17 20.81
C ALA A 399 5.33 -21.94 21.74
N GLU A 400 4.93 -23.12 22.24
CA GLU A 400 5.80 -23.98 23.07
C GLU A 400 7.08 -24.42 22.34
N GLN A 401 6.94 -24.82 21.05
CA GLN A 401 8.10 -25.19 20.24
C GLN A 401 9.11 -24.06 20.09
N ILE A 402 8.63 -22.82 20.02
CA ILE A 402 9.50 -21.64 19.85
C ILE A 402 10.12 -21.23 21.18
N SER A 403 9.31 -21.06 22.24
CA SER A 403 9.75 -20.54 23.54
C SER A 403 10.63 -21.53 24.29
N GLU A 404 10.19 -22.78 24.38
CA GLU A 404 10.85 -23.83 25.15
C GLU A 404 11.80 -24.68 24.34
N LYS A 405 11.83 -24.50 23.00
CA LYS A 405 12.68 -25.25 22.06
C LYS A 405 12.52 -26.79 22.20
N VAL A 406 11.30 -27.23 22.46
CA VAL A 406 10.96 -28.65 22.64
C VAL A 406 10.45 -29.28 21.34
N GLU A 407 10.54 -30.60 21.27
CA GLU A 407 10.01 -31.37 20.15
C GLU A 407 8.48 -31.29 20.09
N LYS A 408 7.93 -31.35 18.85
CA LYS A 408 6.49 -31.20 18.57
C LYS A 408 5.59 -32.07 19.47
N ALA A 409 5.94 -33.34 19.66
CA ALA A 409 5.15 -34.26 20.47
C ALA A 409 5.08 -33.88 21.97
N GLN A 410 6.09 -33.21 22.49
CA GLN A 410 6.08 -32.66 23.84
C GLN A 410 5.29 -31.35 23.88
N ALA A 411 5.50 -30.47 22.93
CA ALA A 411 4.76 -29.21 22.78
C ALA A 411 3.25 -29.46 22.67
N ASP A 412 2.82 -30.42 21.84
CA ASP A 412 1.39 -30.77 21.67
C ASP A 412 0.74 -31.17 23.01
N ARG A 413 1.40 -32.02 23.79
CA ARG A 413 0.88 -32.47 25.13
C ARG A 413 0.80 -31.30 26.13
N THR A 414 1.85 -30.47 26.15
CA THR A 414 1.87 -29.32 27.06
C THR A 414 0.80 -28.29 26.66
N ALA A 415 0.66 -28.00 25.39
CA ALA A 415 -0.34 -27.11 24.85
C ALA A 415 -1.77 -27.59 25.13
N GLU A 416 -2.05 -28.89 24.91
CA GLU A 416 -3.37 -29.46 25.21
C GLU A 416 -3.72 -29.29 26.70
N MET A 417 -2.81 -29.57 27.60
CA MET A 417 -3.03 -29.37 29.06
C MET A 417 -3.28 -27.89 29.37
N LYS A 418 -2.42 -27.00 28.91
CA LYS A 418 -2.51 -25.56 29.16
C LYS A 418 -3.81 -24.97 28.63
N VAL A 419 -4.19 -25.28 27.38
CA VAL A 419 -5.43 -24.80 26.74
C VAL A 419 -6.64 -25.32 27.55
N ASN A 420 -6.69 -26.61 27.88
CA ASN A 420 -7.80 -27.16 28.62
C ASN A 420 -7.94 -26.54 30.00
N ASP A 421 -6.84 -26.28 30.70
CA ASP A 421 -6.85 -25.64 32.02
C ASP A 421 -7.25 -24.16 31.93
N SER A 422 -6.77 -23.40 30.95
CA SER A 422 -7.14 -21.98 30.75
C SER A 422 -8.61 -21.80 30.41
N LEU A 423 -9.23 -22.74 29.71
CA LEU A 423 -10.64 -22.67 29.32
C LEU A 423 -11.61 -23.06 30.49
N LYS A 424 -11.17 -23.82 31.48
CA LYS A 424 -12.05 -24.30 32.59
C LYS A 424 -12.76 -23.17 33.32
N THR A 425 -12.02 -22.20 33.84
CA THR A 425 -12.59 -21.11 34.63
C THR A 425 -13.54 -20.23 33.84
N PRO A 426 -13.20 -19.73 32.65
CA PRO A 426 -14.14 -18.95 31.84
C PRO A 426 -15.41 -19.73 31.45
N ILE A 427 -15.32 -21.04 31.19
CA ILE A 427 -16.49 -21.88 30.88
C ILE A 427 -17.36 -22.02 32.15
N GLN A 428 -16.78 -22.32 33.30
CA GLN A 428 -17.52 -22.45 34.55
C GLN A 428 -18.23 -21.16 34.97
N GLN A 429 -17.65 -20.02 34.66
CA GLN A 429 -18.24 -18.70 34.90
C GLN A 429 -19.25 -18.27 33.83
N GLY A 430 -19.46 -19.06 32.77
CA GLY A 430 -20.35 -18.74 31.65
C GLY A 430 -19.87 -17.62 30.76
N ILE A 431 -18.60 -17.25 30.86
CA ILE A 431 -17.95 -16.28 29.98
C ILE A 431 -17.75 -16.87 28.58
N LEU A 432 -17.26 -18.12 28.55
CA LEU A 432 -17.15 -18.91 27.32
C LEU A 432 -18.23 -20.00 27.32
N VAL A 433 -18.74 -20.28 26.13
CA VAL A 433 -19.65 -21.39 25.87
C VAL A 433 -18.88 -22.50 25.16
N ASP A 434 -18.90 -23.69 25.80
CA ASP A 434 -18.29 -24.89 25.21
C ASP A 434 -19.32 -25.64 24.36
N GLU A 435 -19.13 -25.65 23.03
CA GLU A 435 -19.95 -26.40 22.07
C GLU A 435 -19.27 -27.71 21.60
N GLY A 436 -18.44 -28.29 22.46
CA GLY A 436 -17.67 -29.50 22.16
C GLY A 436 -16.40 -29.22 21.36
N LYS A 437 -16.51 -29.04 20.05
CA LYS A 437 -15.37 -28.71 19.17
C LYS A 437 -15.01 -27.22 19.18
N HIS A 438 -15.96 -26.35 19.49
CA HIS A 438 -15.82 -24.89 19.40
C HIS A 438 -15.98 -24.25 20.76
N ILE A 439 -15.30 -23.13 20.94
CA ILE A 439 -15.46 -22.20 22.07
C ILE A 439 -16.04 -20.92 21.50
N LYS A 440 -17.08 -20.40 22.13
CA LYS A 440 -17.73 -19.15 21.77
C LYS A 440 -17.80 -18.16 22.92
N LEU A 441 -17.76 -16.88 22.57
CA LEU A 441 -18.10 -15.75 23.40
C LEU A 441 -18.94 -14.78 22.57
N ASP A 442 -20.04 -14.30 23.12
CA ASP A 442 -20.91 -13.30 22.54
C ASP A 442 -21.15 -12.19 23.56
N LEU A 443 -20.49 -11.02 23.38
CA LEU A 443 -20.71 -9.83 24.18
C LEU A 443 -21.29 -8.74 23.27
N VAL A 444 -22.57 -8.39 23.49
CA VAL A 444 -23.31 -7.52 22.58
C VAL A 444 -24.07 -6.46 23.36
N LEU A 445 -24.03 -5.22 22.90
CA LEU A 445 -24.89 -4.13 23.36
C LEU A 445 -26.12 -4.07 22.45
N GLU A 446 -27.27 -4.42 22.98
CA GLU A 446 -28.56 -4.39 22.30
C GLU A 446 -29.59 -3.60 23.11
N ASN A 447 -30.25 -2.62 22.48
CA ASN A 447 -31.29 -1.78 23.10
C ASN A 447 -30.85 -1.12 24.43
N GLY A 448 -29.57 -0.76 24.55
CA GLY A 448 -28.97 -0.19 25.76
C GLY A 448 -28.66 -1.21 26.86
N GLU A 449 -28.87 -2.51 26.62
CA GLU A 449 -28.54 -3.59 27.54
C GLU A 449 -27.31 -4.35 27.03
N LEU A 450 -26.37 -4.60 27.95
CA LEU A 450 -25.19 -5.41 27.64
C LEU A 450 -25.50 -6.88 27.93
N LYS A 451 -25.30 -7.73 26.93
CA LYS A 451 -25.59 -9.18 27.00
C LYS A 451 -24.32 -9.98 26.78
N LEU A 452 -24.04 -10.91 27.67
CA LEU A 452 -23.01 -11.92 27.52
C LEU A 452 -23.68 -13.28 27.27
N ASN A 453 -23.42 -13.87 26.11
CA ASN A 453 -24.01 -15.15 25.68
C ASN A 453 -25.55 -15.14 25.84
N GLY A 454 -26.20 -14.03 25.48
CA GLY A 454 -27.64 -13.82 25.58
C GLY A 454 -28.18 -13.46 26.94
N LYS A 455 -27.36 -13.38 27.99
CA LYS A 455 -27.77 -12.98 29.38
C LYS A 455 -27.37 -11.55 29.65
N VAL A 456 -28.28 -10.72 30.15
CA VAL A 456 -27.99 -9.34 30.56
C VAL A 456 -26.99 -9.35 31.73
N ILE A 457 -25.95 -8.55 31.63
CA ILE A 457 -24.91 -8.40 32.65
C ILE A 457 -24.72 -6.93 33.01
N PRO A 458 -24.36 -6.62 34.29
CA PRO A 458 -23.97 -5.28 34.71
C PRO A 458 -22.66 -4.85 34.01
N GLU A 459 -22.58 -3.58 33.63
CA GLU A 459 -21.41 -3.03 32.96
C GLU A 459 -20.12 -3.16 33.77
N GLU A 460 -20.21 -3.08 35.10
CA GLU A 460 -19.08 -3.18 36.00
C GLU A 460 -18.37 -4.55 35.93
N GLN A 461 -19.04 -5.58 35.45
CA GLN A 461 -18.47 -6.93 35.32
C GLN A 461 -17.64 -7.08 34.01
N VAL A 462 -17.83 -6.20 33.05
CA VAL A 462 -17.21 -6.37 31.71
C VAL A 462 -15.70 -6.32 31.75
N ALA A 463 -15.11 -5.41 32.53
CA ALA A 463 -13.65 -5.33 32.64
C ALA A 463 -13.03 -6.64 33.09
N SER A 464 -13.67 -7.30 34.09
CA SER A 464 -13.24 -8.62 34.58
C SER A 464 -13.45 -9.72 33.53
N ILE A 465 -14.56 -9.66 32.78
CA ILE A 465 -14.87 -10.61 31.69
C ILE A 465 -13.85 -10.50 30.56
N LEU A 466 -13.58 -9.29 30.09
CA LEU A 466 -12.61 -9.07 29.03
C LEU A 466 -11.20 -9.46 29.46
N PHE A 467 -10.81 -9.17 30.70
CA PHE A 467 -9.52 -9.58 31.22
C PHE A 467 -9.39 -11.11 31.28
N LEU A 468 -10.40 -11.83 31.77
CA LEU A 468 -10.40 -13.30 31.82
C LEU A 468 -10.43 -13.92 30.42
N ALA A 469 -11.19 -13.33 29.49
CA ALA A 469 -11.20 -13.78 28.11
C ALA A 469 -9.82 -13.58 27.44
N ALA A 470 -9.16 -12.44 27.66
CA ALA A 470 -7.81 -12.18 27.15
C ALA A 470 -6.78 -13.16 27.76
N MET A 471 -6.84 -13.40 29.06
CA MET A 471 -5.96 -14.36 29.75
C MET A 471 -6.15 -15.81 29.27
N SER A 472 -7.36 -16.19 28.85
CA SER A 472 -7.65 -17.53 28.35
C SER A 472 -7.22 -17.74 26.89
N MET A 473 -7.04 -16.64 26.13
CA MET A 473 -6.65 -16.66 24.72
C MET A 473 -5.18 -16.23 24.50
N GLY A 474 -4.55 -15.64 25.51
CA GLY A 474 -3.20 -15.08 25.44
C GLY A 474 -2.19 -15.89 26.22
N TYR A 475 -1.31 -16.52 25.50
CA TYR A 475 0.01 -16.93 25.96
C TYR A 475 1.02 -16.06 25.28
#